data_7606af1f0c824ca9ba0559aa20d3f82d
#
_entry.id   7606af1f0c824ca9ba0559aa20d3f82d
#
_cell.length_a   1.000
_cell.length_b   1.000
_cell.length_c   1.000
_cell.angle_alpha   90.00
_cell.angle_beta   90.00
_cell.angle_gamma   90.00
#
_symmetry.space_group_name_H-M   'P 1'
#
loop_
_entity.id
_entity.type
_entity.pdbx_description
1 polymer ?
#
loop_
_entity_poly.entity_id
_entity_poly.type
_entity_poly.pdbx_seq_one_letter_code
_entity_poly.pdbx_strand_id
1 'polypeptide(L)'
;MLDASNCILGVITLKDLVEAVDDEMSDDYAKLGGLSAEEDLHEPLRASLKKRMPWLLVLLVLGMVVSGVVGAFEKVVSRLTIIMAFQSLILDMAGNVGTQSLAVTIRVLMDKEITARKKLGLVCKEMRVGLFSGLILGSLSVLFVGAYIMLGKGYPAQYAFAVSVCIGAALLLAMFISSAVGTLIPMFFKRIGVDPAVASGPLITTVNDLVAVVTYYGLSWLLLLQALHLGS
;
A
#
# COMPACT_ATOMS: atom_id res chain seq x y z
N MET A 1 -0.42 -26.15 34.23
CA MET A 1 -1.82 -26.19 33.72
C MET A 1 -2.57 -27.22 34.54
N LEU A 2 -3.82 -26.92 34.91
CA LEU A 2 -4.70 -27.81 35.64
C LEU A 2 -5.95 -28.06 34.81
N ASP A 3 -6.53 -29.27 34.93
CA ASP A 3 -7.86 -29.56 34.38
C ASP A 3 -8.99 -29.04 35.29
N ALA A 4 -10.24 -29.24 34.86
CA ALA A 4 -11.42 -28.86 35.66
C ALA A 4 -11.53 -29.60 37.00
N SER A 5 -10.76 -30.67 37.19
CA SER A 5 -10.69 -31.50 38.40
C SER A 5 -9.48 -31.17 39.29
N ASN A 6 -8.76 -30.08 38.99
CA ASN A 6 -7.50 -29.68 39.63
C ASN A 6 -6.33 -30.69 39.47
N CYS A 7 -6.37 -31.58 38.49
CA CYS A 7 -5.24 -32.44 38.15
C CYS A 7 -4.25 -31.72 37.29
N ILE A 8 -2.94 -31.96 37.49
CA ILE A 8 -1.87 -31.37 36.71
C ILE A 8 -1.87 -32.00 35.32
N LEU A 9 -2.17 -31.20 34.29
CA LEU A 9 -2.09 -31.57 32.84
C LEU A 9 -0.66 -31.45 32.28
N GLY A 10 0.11 -30.53 32.82
CA GLY A 10 1.47 -30.29 32.42
C GLY A 10 2.04 -28.98 32.96
N VAL A 11 3.31 -28.75 32.71
CA VAL A 11 4.02 -27.49 33.06
C VAL A 11 4.39 -26.76 31.79
N ILE A 12 4.05 -25.50 31.70
CA ILE A 12 4.53 -24.62 30.65
C ILE A 12 5.83 -23.99 31.16
N THR A 13 6.91 -24.19 30.45
CA THR A 13 8.20 -23.59 30.76
C THR A 13 8.36 -22.24 30.03
N LEU A 14 9.34 -21.44 30.45
CA LEU A 14 9.68 -20.22 29.73
C LEU A 14 10.10 -20.51 28.27
N LYS A 15 10.75 -21.64 28.04
CA LYS A 15 11.14 -22.09 26.69
C LYS A 15 9.91 -22.30 25.82
N ASP A 16 8.90 -23.03 26.30
CA ASP A 16 7.66 -23.30 25.56
C ASP A 16 6.92 -21.99 25.22
N LEU A 17 6.98 -21.00 26.14
CA LEU A 17 6.38 -19.68 25.89
C LEU A 17 7.13 -18.90 24.81
N VAL A 18 8.46 -18.91 24.84
CA VAL A 18 9.31 -18.24 23.83
C VAL A 18 9.10 -18.88 22.46
N GLU A 19 9.08 -20.22 22.38
CA GLU A 19 8.84 -20.97 21.17
C GLU A 19 7.46 -20.65 20.55
N ALA A 20 6.41 -20.62 21.36
CA ALA A 20 5.07 -20.27 20.90
C ALA A 20 4.97 -18.80 20.40
N VAL A 21 5.72 -17.87 21.00
CA VAL A 21 5.77 -16.48 20.54
C VAL A 21 6.56 -16.38 19.22
N ASP A 22 7.63 -17.13 19.07
CA ASP A 22 8.46 -17.15 17.86
C ASP A 22 7.67 -17.72 16.67
N ASP A 23 6.96 -18.83 16.89
CA ASP A 23 6.06 -19.43 15.88
C ASP A 23 4.98 -18.46 15.42
N GLU A 24 4.29 -17.76 16.35
CA GLU A 24 3.26 -16.77 16.02
C GLU A 24 3.84 -15.59 15.23
N MET A 25 5.01 -15.09 15.65
CA MET A 25 5.69 -14.00 14.93
C MET A 25 6.13 -14.41 13.52
N SER A 26 6.63 -15.62 13.35
CA SER A 26 7.05 -16.16 12.06
C SER A 26 5.87 -16.32 11.10
N ASP A 27 4.73 -16.81 11.60
CA ASP A 27 3.50 -16.95 10.81
C ASP A 27 2.94 -15.58 10.39
N ASP A 28 2.90 -14.60 11.30
CA ASP A 28 2.51 -13.23 10.98
C ASP A 28 3.43 -12.60 9.93
N TYR A 29 4.74 -12.85 10.03
CA TYR A 29 5.73 -12.36 9.08
C TYR A 29 5.53 -12.97 7.69
N ALA A 30 5.26 -14.27 7.62
CA ALA A 30 4.94 -14.96 6.37
C ALA A 30 3.68 -14.39 5.71
N LYS A 31 2.61 -14.19 6.48
CA LYS A 31 1.35 -13.59 6.00
C LYS A 31 1.55 -12.17 5.49
N LEU A 32 2.36 -11.34 6.18
CA LEU A 32 2.71 -9.99 5.72
C LEU A 32 3.43 -10.01 4.36
N GLY A 33 4.24 -11.03 4.11
CA GLY A 33 4.88 -11.27 2.81
C GLY A 33 3.94 -11.80 1.73
N GLY A 34 2.69 -12.12 2.06
CA GLY A 34 1.72 -12.72 1.14
C GLY A 34 1.87 -14.23 0.99
N LEU A 35 2.46 -14.90 1.98
CA LEU A 35 2.49 -16.37 2.06
C LEU A 35 1.26 -16.89 2.80
N SER A 36 0.84 -18.11 2.50
CA SER A 36 -0.25 -18.76 3.23
C SER A 36 0.19 -19.43 4.53
N ALA A 37 1.47 -19.67 4.70
CA ALA A 37 2.12 -20.21 5.90
C ALA A 37 3.62 -19.96 5.85
N GLU A 38 4.29 -20.13 6.99
CA GLU A 38 5.75 -20.10 7.11
C GLU A 38 6.43 -21.05 6.13
N GLU A 39 7.60 -20.67 5.61
CA GLU A 39 8.40 -21.44 4.65
C GLU A 39 9.81 -21.68 5.17
N ASP A 40 10.24 -22.93 5.18
CA ASP A 40 11.59 -23.32 5.57
C ASP A 40 12.53 -23.34 4.35
N LEU A 41 13.85 -23.08 4.60
CA LEU A 41 14.92 -23.11 3.60
C LEU A 41 15.02 -24.45 2.86
N HIS A 42 14.72 -25.57 3.52
CA HIS A 42 14.84 -26.91 2.98
C HIS A 42 13.54 -27.48 2.40
N GLU A 43 12.49 -26.67 2.28
CA GLU A 43 11.23 -27.13 1.70
C GLU A 43 11.37 -27.50 0.21
N PRO A 44 10.71 -28.60 -0.22
CA PRO A 44 10.66 -28.94 -1.63
C PRO A 44 9.87 -27.90 -2.43
N LEU A 45 10.30 -27.60 -3.66
CA LEU A 45 9.71 -26.60 -4.56
C LEU A 45 8.17 -26.66 -4.63
N ARG A 46 7.60 -27.87 -4.64
CA ARG A 46 6.13 -28.05 -4.71
C ARG A 46 5.41 -27.52 -3.47
N ALA A 47 6.01 -27.63 -2.28
CA ALA A 47 5.45 -27.11 -1.05
C ALA A 47 5.50 -25.58 -1.04
N SER A 48 6.65 -24.98 -1.39
CA SER A 48 6.80 -23.54 -1.53
C SER A 48 5.82 -22.95 -2.54
N LEU A 49 5.67 -23.57 -3.71
CA LEU A 49 4.68 -23.12 -4.71
C LEU A 49 3.25 -23.17 -4.17
N LYS A 50 2.88 -24.22 -3.43
CA LYS A 50 1.54 -24.34 -2.84
C LYS A 50 1.25 -23.25 -1.83
N LYS A 51 2.25 -22.75 -1.11
CA LYS A 51 2.12 -21.66 -0.14
C LYS A 51 2.02 -20.27 -0.81
N ARG A 52 2.68 -20.07 -1.95
CA ARG A 52 2.78 -18.78 -2.65
C ARG A 52 1.69 -18.58 -3.72
N MET A 53 1.40 -19.62 -4.51
CA MET A 53 0.54 -19.53 -5.70
C MET A 53 -0.88 -19.02 -5.43
N PRO A 54 -1.60 -19.40 -4.36
CA PRO A 54 -2.95 -18.91 -4.14
C PRO A 54 -3.00 -17.39 -4.06
N TRP A 55 -2.04 -16.79 -3.34
CA TRP A 55 -1.96 -15.36 -3.18
C TRP A 55 -1.53 -14.64 -4.45
N LEU A 56 -0.55 -15.19 -5.16
CA LEU A 56 -0.09 -14.65 -6.46
C LEU A 56 -1.20 -14.66 -7.51
N LEU A 57 -2.07 -15.66 -7.52
CA LEU A 57 -3.24 -15.69 -8.43
C LEU A 57 -4.25 -14.59 -8.09
N VAL A 58 -4.52 -14.34 -6.81
CA VAL A 58 -5.38 -13.22 -6.39
C VAL A 58 -4.77 -11.89 -6.85
N LEU A 59 -3.47 -11.70 -6.63
CA LEU A 59 -2.77 -10.47 -7.04
C LEU A 59 -2.73 -10.31 -8.57
N LEU A 60 -2.60 -11.40 -9.32
CA LEU A 60 -2.69 -11.38 -10.79
C LEU A 60 -4.05 -10.85 -11.26
N VAL A 61 -5.15 -11.35 -10.68
CA VAL A 61 -6.50 -10.89 -11.01
C VAL A 61 -6.70 -9.41 -10.64
N LEU A 62 -6.24 -9.01 -9.45
CA LEU A 62 -6.29 -7.60 -9.03
C LEU A 62 -5.44 -6.71 -9.95
N GLY A 63 -4.25 -7.16 -10.36
CA GLY A 63 -3.40 -6.45 -11.33
C GLY A 63 -4.07 -6.29 -12.69
N MET A 64 -4.85 -7.28 -13.15
CA MET A 64 -5.66 -7.13 -14.37
C MET A 64 -6.75 -6.05 -14.21
N VAL A 65 -7.37 -5.93 -13.03
CA VAL A 65 -8.33 -4.85 -12.74
C VAL A 65 -7.62 -3.49 -12.81
N VAL A 66 -6.46 -3.34 -12.19
CA VAL A 66 -5.66 -2.10 -12.27
C VAL A 66 -5.31 -1.77 -13.73
N SER A 67 -4.88 -2.75 -14.52
CA SER A 67 -4.58 -2.58 -15.95
C SER A 67 -5.81 -2.14 -16.75
N GLY A 68 -6.99 -2.69 -16.43
CA GLY A 68 -8.25 -2.27 -17.04
C GLY A 68 -8.61 -0.82 -16.73
N VAL A 69 -8.35 -0.36 -15.50
CA VAL A 69 -8.55 1.04 -15.10
C VAL A 69 -7.56 1.97 -15.82
N VAL A 70 -6.29 1.57 -15.97
CA VAL A 70 -5.32 2.33 -16.80
C VAL A 70 -5.83 2.48 -18.23
N GLY A 71 -6.36 1.40 -18.82
CA GLY A 71 -6.96 1.41 -20.14
C GLY A 71 -8.13 2.40 -20.28
N ALA A 72 -8.93 2.60 -19.23
CA ALA A 72 -10.00 3.58 -19.24
C ALA A 72 -9.49 5.04 -19.39
N PHE A 73 -8.24 5.31 -19.03
CA PHE A 73 -7.57 6.60 -19.19
C PHE A 73 -6.74 6.72 -20.48
N GLU A 74 -6.86 5.80 -21.43
CA GLU A 74 -6.08 5.80 -22.69
C GLU A 74 -6.12 7.14 -23.42
N LYS A 75 -7.29 7.82 -23.45
CA LYS A 75 -7.45 9.14 -24.07
C LYS A 75 -6.62 10.24 -23.37
N VAL A 76 -6.39 10.13 -22.08
CA VAL A 76 -5.55 11.06 -21.33
C VAL A 76 -4.08 10.79 -21.63
N VAL A 77 -3.72 9.53 -21.57
CA VAL A 77 -2.36 9.04 -21.81
C VAL A 77 -1.89 9.36 -23.24
N SER A 78 -2.74 9.15 -24.26
CA SER A 78 -2.40 9.42 -25.66
C SER A 78 -2.17 10.92 -25.96
N ARG A 79 -2.85 11.81 -25.23
CA ARG A 79 -2.67 13.27 -25.39
C ARG A 79 -1.48 13.82 -24.59
N LEU A 80 -1.13 13.19 -23.48
CA LEU A 80 -0.10 13.64 -22.55
C LEU A 80 0.90 12.52 -22.27
N THR A 81 1.63 12.08 -23.31
CA THR A 81 2.60 10.96 -23.20
C THR A 81 3.64 11.16 -22.10
N ILE A 82 3.97 12.41 -21.76
CA ILE A 82 4.95 12.73 -20.72
C ILE A 82 4.51 12.24 -19.33
N ILE A 83 3.19 12.17 -19.06
CA ILE A 83 2.70 11.71 -17.77
C ILE A 83 2.97 10.23 -17.53
N MET A 84 3.05 9.41 -18.59
CA MET A 84 3.36 7.97 -18.44
C MET A 84 4.73 7.74 -17.80
N ALA A 85 5.70 8.63 -18.07
CA ALA A 85 7.04 8.49 -17.52
C ALA A 85 7.10 8.59 -15.99
N PHE A 86 6.10 9.23 -15.38
CA PHE A 86 6.04 9.44 -13.92
C PHE A 86 4.99 8.59 -13.21
N GLN A 87 4.27 7.73 -13.94
CA GLN A 87 3.29 6.82 -13.34
C GLN A 87 3.92 5.96 -12.25
N SER A 88 5.05 5.32 -12.54
CA SER A 88 5.75 4.45 -11.58
C SER A 88 6.14 5.17 -10.30
N LEU A 89 6.52 6.45 -10.37
CA LEU A 89 6.84 7.25 -9.19
C LEU A 89 5.66 7.37 -8.23
N ILE A 90 4.47 7.60 -8.78
CA ILE A 90 3.26 7.81 -7.96
C ILE A 90 2.76 6.48 -7.40
N LEU A 91 2.76 5.41 -8.20
CA LEU A 91 2.38 4.07 -7.74
C LEU A 91 3.31 3.59 -6.62
N ASP A 92 4.62 3.71 -6.82
CA ASP A 92 5.62 3.30 -5.84
C ASP A 92 5.45 4.04 -4.50
N MET A 93 5.32 5.37 -4.53
CA MET A 93 5.16 6.15 -3.32
C MET A 93 3.84 5.85 -2.59
N ALA A 94 2.75 5.66 -3.32
CA ALA A 94 1.45 5.28 -2.78
C ALA A 94 1.51 3.88 -2.12
N GLY A 95 2.12 2.90 -2.79
CA GLY A 95 2.34 1.55 -2.27
C GLY A 95 3.18 1.56 -0.99
N ASN A 96 4.30 2.28 -1.00
CA ASN A 96 5.21 2.37 0.13
C ASN A 96 4.56 3.00 1.37
N VAL A 97 3.84 4.11 1.23
CA VAL A 97 3.12 4.73 2.35
C VAL A 97 2.02 3.81 2.88
N GLY A 98 1.30 3.13 1.99
CA GLY A 98 0.27 2.19 2.40
C GLY A 98 0.82 1.00 3.19
N THR A 99 1.95 0.43 2.78
CA THR A 99 2.61 -0.67 3.51
C THR A 99 3.21 -0.23 4.84
N GLN A 100 3.71 1.01 4.95
CA GLN A 100 4.13 1.58 6.22
C GLN A 100 2.94 1.72 7.19
N SER A 101 1.81 2.25 6.73
CA SER A 101 0.59 2.36 7.54
C SER A 101 0.01 0.99 7.90
N LEU A 102 0.12 0.00 7.00
CA LEU A 102 -0.23 -1.40 7.27
C LEU A 102 0.58 -1.94 8.44
N ALA A 103 1.91 -1.84 8.39
CA ALA A 103 2.81 -2.38 9.41
C ALA A 103 2.53 -1.79 10.80
N VAL A 104 2.31 -0.47 10.88
CA VAL A 104 1.92 0.21 12.13
C VAL A 104 0.57 -0.29 12.61
N THR A 105 -0.39 -0.47 11.70
CA THR A 105 -1.76 -0.86 12.04
C THR A 105 -1.82 -2.29 12.54
N ILE A 106 -1.16 -3.25 11.88
CA ILE A 106 -1.12 -4.65 12.34
C ILE A 106 -0.55 -4.71 13.75
N ARG A 107 0.59 -4.07 14.01
CA ARG A 107 1.19 -4.03 15.34
C ARG A 107 0.23 -3.50 16.40
N VAL A 108 -0.53 -2.45 16.11
CA VAL A 108 -1.52 -1.89 17.05
C VAL A 108 -2.71 -2.82 17.21
N LEU A 109 -3.12 -3.53 16.16
CA LEU A 109 -4.24 -4.47 16.18
C LEU A 109 -3.93 -5.78 16.92
N MET A 110 -2.67 -6.13 17.17
CA MET A 110 -2.28 -7.27 18.03
C MET A 110 -2.73 -7.07 19.50
N ASP A 111 -2.92 -5.83 19.94
CA ASP A 111 -3.53 -5.55 21.24
C ASP A 111 -5.01 -6.00 21.24
N LYS A 112 -5.38 -6.90 22.20
CA LYS A 112 -6.71 -7.52 22.26
C LYS A 112 -7.82 -6.55 22.64
N GLU A 113 -7.50 -5.44 23.34
CA GLU A 113 -8.47 -4.50 23.89
C GLU A 113 -8.46 -3.11 23.23
N ILE A 114 -8.49 -3.05 21.90
CA ILE A 114 -8.50 -1.76 21.21
C ILE A 114 -9.92 -1.21 21.13
N THR A 115 -10.14 -0.08 21.80
CA THR A 115 -11.39 0.68 21.74
C THR A 115 -11.59 1.35 20.37
N ALA A 116 -12.86 1.59 19.97
CA ALA A 116 -13.20 2.29 18.73
C ALA A 116 -12.53 3.68 18.64
N ARG A 117 -12.37 4.39 19.77
CA ARG A 117 -11.69 5.69 19.82
C ARG A 117 -10.20 5.58 19.47
N LYS A 118 -9.52 4.54 19.97
CA LYS A 118 -8.11 4.29 19.63
C LYS A 118 -7.95 3.96 18.14
N LYS A 119 -8.87 3.16 17.57
CA LYS A 119 -8.88 2.85 16.11
C LYS A 119 -9.03 4.11 15.26
N LEU A 120 -10.00 4.97 15.59
CA LEU A 120 -10.18 6.24 14.88
C LEU A 120 -8.95 7.15 15.03
N GLY A 121 -8.37 7.21 16.24
CA GLY A 121 -7.13 7.95 16.49
C GLY A 121 -5.97 7.47 15.62
N LEU A 122 -5.85 6.16 15.41
CA LEU A 122 -4.83 5.57 14.53
C LEU A 122 -5.06 5.98 13.06
N VAL A 123 -6.29 5.87 12.54
CA VAL A 123 -6.62 6.31 11.19
C VAL A 123 -6.26 7.79 10.99
N CYS A 124 -6.69 8.66 11.91
CA CYS A 124 -6.36 10.08 11.83
C CYS A 124 -4.84 10.36 11.90
N LYS A 125 -4.11 9.58 12.70
CA LYS A 125 -2.65 9.70 12.81
C LYS A 125 -1.98 9.32 11.49
N GLU A 126 -2.30 8.15 10.94
CA GLU A 126 -1.70 7.66 9.69
C GLU A 126 -2.06 8.56 8.50
N MET A 127 -3.30 9.05 8.40
CA MET A 127 -3.69 10.02 7.38
C MET A 127 -2.91 11.33 7.48
N ARG A 128 -2.62 11.82 8.71
CA ARG A 128 -1.75 12.99 8.88
C ARG A 128 -0.32 12.71 8.42
N VAL A 129 0.22 11.54 8.75
CA VAL A 129 1.55 11.13 8.28
C VAL A 129 1.57 11.09 6.74
N GLY A 130 0.57 10.46 6.11
CA GLY A 130 0.43 10.44 4.65
C GLY A 130 0.31 11.85 4.04
N LEU A 131 -0.47 12.74 4.66
CA LEU A 131 -0.62 14.12 4.22
C LEU A 131 0.71 14.90 4.26
N PHE A 132 1.41 14.86 5.40
CA PHE A 132 2.67 15.61 5.54
C PHE A 132 3.79 15.01 4.68
N SER A 133 3.87 13.69 4.59
CA SER A 133 4.80 13.02 3.67
C SER A 133 4.51 13.39 2.22
N GLY A 134 3.23 13.39 1.84
CA GLY A 134 2.78 13.81 0.52
C GLY A 134 3.07 15.29 0.21
N LEU A 135 2.91 16.18 1.19
CA LEU A 135 3.29 17.61 1.04
C LEU A 135 4.79 17.77 0.81
N ILE A 136 5.61 17.10 1.59
CA ILE A 136 7.08 17.20 1.48
C ILE A 136 7.53 16.61 0.13
N LEU A 137 7.17 15.36 -0.16
CA LEU A 137 7.60 14.67 -1.37
C LEU A 137 6.94 15.25 -2.63
N GLY A 138 5.69 15.68 -2.54
CA GLY A 138 5.00 16.38 -3.62
C GLY A 138 5.70 17.70 -3.98
N SER A 139 6.08 18.50 -2.99
CA SER A 139 6.83 19.76 -3.21
C SER A 139 8.22 19.49 -3.82
N LEU A 140 8.94 18.49 -3.32
CA LEU A 140 10.22 18.07 -3.89
C LEU A 140 10.05 17.57 -5.32
N SER A 141 8.99 16.81 -5.61
CA SER A 141 8.73 16.32 -6.96
C SER A 141 8.44 17.47 -7.94
N VAL A 142 7.74 18.53 -7.51
CA VAL A 142 7.54 19.72 -8.37
C VAL A 142 8.88 20.30 -8.81
N LEU A 143 9.85 20.40 -7.90
CA LEU A 143 11.17 20.94 -8.22
C LEU A 143 11.99 19.99 -9.11
N PHE A 144 12.13 18.74 -8.72
CA PHE A 144 12.98 17.77 -9.44
C PHE A 144 12.38 17.36 -10.79
N VAL A 145 11.09 17.04 -10.83
CA VAL A 145 10.41 16.67 -12.08
C VAL A 145 10.29 17.86 -13.01
N GLY A 146 9.98 19.05 -12.48
CA GLY A 146 9.95 20.28 -13.29
C GLY A 146 11.31 20.57 -13.91
N ALA A 147 12.39 20.51 -13.14
CA ALA A 147 13.75 20.66 -13.65
C ALA A 147 14.11 19.58 -14.67
N TYR A 148 13.77 18.33 -14.41
CA TYR A 148 14.00 17.21 -15.34
C TYR A 148 13.28 17.39 -16.67
N ILE A 149 12.01 17.79 -16.66
CA ILE A 149 11.23 18.02 -17.89
C ILE A 149 11.78 19.22 -18.66
N MET A 150 12.14 20.30 -17.96
CA MET A 150 12.67 21.52 -18.58
C MET A 150 14.08 21.31 -19.15
N LEU A 151 15.01 20.82 -18.33
CA LEU A 151 16.44 20.71 -18.68
C LEU A 151 16.76 19.41 -19.44
N GLY A 152 16.14 18.30 -19.03
CA GLY A 152 16.44 16.98 -19.60
C GLY A 152 15.64 16.66 -20.86
N LYS A 153 14.40 17.15 -20.96
CA LYS A 153 13.52 16.91 -22.11
C LYS A 153 13.35 18.13 -23.03
N GLY A 154 13.83 19.31 -22.64
CA GLY A 154 13.78 20.52 -23.44
C GLY A 154 12.41 21.17 -23.60
N TYR A 155 11.45 20.85 -22.72
CA TYR A 155 10.13 21.49 -22.74
C TYR A 155 10.16 22.92 -22.16
N PRO A 156 9.27 23.82 -22.61
CA PRO A 156 9.16 25.16 -22.04
C PRO A 156 8.88 25.10 -20.52
N ALA A 157 9.43 26.05 -19.77
CA ALA A 157 9.31 26.09 -18.30
C ALA A 157 7.84 26.05 -17.84
N GLN A 158 6.96 26.81 -18.51
CA GLN A 158 5.55 26.86 -18.20
C GLN A 158 4.88 25.47 -18.30
N TYR A 159 5.17 24.70 -19.35
CA TYR A 159 4.68 23.34 -19.52
C TYR A 159 5.28 22.40 -18.49
N ALA A 160 6.60 22.44 -18.29
CA ALA A 160 7.32 21.59 -17.35
C ALA A 160 6.78 21.74 -15.91
N PHE A 161 6.60 22.97 -15.45
CA PHE A 161 6.06 23.23 -14.12
C PHE A 161 4.56 22.94 -13.99
N ALA A 162 3.76 23.15 -15.04
CA ALA A 162 2.35 22.75 -15.02
C ALA A 162 2.21 21.22 -14.83
N VAL A 163 2.98 20.43 -15.57
CA VAL A 163 3.00 18.96 -15.43
C VAL A 163 3.54 18.55 -14.07
N SER A 164 4.63 19.15 -13.59
CA SER A 164 5.22 18.77 -12.29
C SER A 164 4.32 19.12 -11.10
N VAL A 165 3.59 20.23 -11.14
CA VAL A 165 2.57 20.58 -10.13
C VAL A 165 1.45 19.55 -10.12
N CYS A 166 0.98 19.10 -11.28
CA CYS A 166 0.00 18.03 -11.37
C CYS A 166 0.52 16.73 -10.74
N ILE A 167 1.78 16.35 -11.01
CA ILE A 167 2.43 15.19 -10.42
C ILE A 167 2.56 15.33 -8.90
N GLY A 168 3.00 16.49 -8.41
CA GLY A 168 3.11 16.77 -6.97
C GLY A 168 1.77 16.70 -6.24
N ALA A 169 0.71 17.25 -6.84
CA ALA A 169 -0.64 17.17 -6.31
C ALA A 169 -1.18 15.73 -6.30
N ALA A 170 -0.91 14.96 -7.37
CA ALA A 170 -1.28 13.56 -7.44
C ALA A 170 -0.55 12.73 -6.38
N LEU A 171 0.74 12.99 -6.17
CA LEU A 171 1.56 12.34 -5.14
C LEU A 171 1.00 12.61 -3.74
N LEU A 172 0.67 13.86 -3.43
CA LEU A 172 0.06 14.25 -2.16
C LEU A 172 -1.25 13.50 -1.91
N LEU A 173 -2.16 13.53 -2.88
CA LEU A 173 -3.47 12.90 -2.73
C LEU A 173 -3.37 11.37 -2.69
N ALA A 174 -2.54 10.77 -3.54
CA ALA A 174 -2.33 9.33 -3.55
C ALA A 174 -1.77 8.86 -2.20
N MET A 175 -0.74 9.50 -1.66
CA MET A 175 -0.15 9.15 -0.37
C MET A 175 -1.13 9.33 0.80
N PHE A 176 -1.92 10.41 0.78
CA PHE A 176 -2.95 10.67 1.79
C PHE A 176 -4.02 9.57 1.80
N ILE A 177 -4.53 9.18 0.63
CA ILE A 177 -5.56 8.13 0.50
C ILE A 177 -4.95 6.77 0.83
N SER A 178 -3.74 6.49 0.34
CA SER A 178 -3.05 5.20 0.54
C SER A 178 -2.73 4.93 2.00
N SER A 179 -2.40 5.94 2.80
CA SER A 179 -2.21 5.78 4.24
C SER A 179 -3.52 5.40 4.95
N ALA A 180 -4.66 5.94 4.51
CA ALA A 180 -5.97 5.54 5.00
C ALA A 180 -6.31 4.10 4.61
N VAL A 181 -6.06 3.71 3.35
CA VAL A 181 -6.27 2.34 2.83
C VAL A 181 -5.45 1.33 3.61
N GLY A 182 -4.13 1.60 3.80
CA GLY A 182 -3.22 0.74 4.57
C GLY A 182 -3.64 0.56 6.03
N THR A 183 -4.41 1.50 6.58
CA THR A 183 -4.95 1.42 7.94
C THR A 183 -6.33 0.76 7.99
N LEU A 184 -7.22 1.09 7.07
CA LEU A 184 -8.61 0.64 7.11
C LEU A 184 -8.77 -0.83 6.70
N ILE A 185 -7.98 -1.33 5.73
CA ILE A 185 -8.09 -2.71 5.25
C ILE A 185 -7.81 -3.73 6.36
N PRO A 186 -6.70 -3.67 7.13
CA PRO A 186 -6.48 -4.62 8.22
C PRO A 186 -7.50 -4.47 9.35
N MET A 187 -8.00 -3.26 9.62
CA MET A 187 -9.10 -3.07 10.57
C MET A 187 -10.40 -3.72 10.10
N PHE A 188 -10.70 -3.68 8.82
CA PHE A 188 -11.84 -4.35 8.22
C PHE A 188 -11.71 -5.87 8.35
N PHE A 189 -10.53 -6.44 8.06
CA PHE A 189 -10.28 -7.88 8.21
C PHE A 189 -10.48 -8.33 9.65
N LYS A 190 -9.91 -7.60 10.62
CA LYS A 190 -10.17 -7.89 12.05
C LYS A 190 -11.66 -7.83 12.40
N ARG A 191 -12.43 -6.92 11.79
CA ARG A 191 -13.87 -6.79 12.07
C ARG A 191 -14.68 -8.00 11.58
N ILE A 192 -14.29 -8.59 10.44
CA ILE A 192 -14.97 -9.78 9.88
C ILE A 192 -14.40 -11.10 10.42
N GLY A 193 -13.51 -11.06 11.41
CA GLY A 193 -12.92 -12.25 12.03
C GLY A 193 -11.78 -12.87 11.21
N VAL A 194 -11.26 -12.17 10.22
CA VAL A 194 -10.07 -12.57 9.46
C VAL A 194 -8.84 -11.96 10.11
N ASP A 195 -7.74 -12.72 10.14
CA ASP A 195 -6.47 -12.24 10.66
C ASP A 195 -6.01 -10.97 9.91
N PRO A 196 -5.73 -9.87 10.62
CA PRO A 196 -5.26 -8.63 10.00
C PRO A 196 -3.96 -8.78 9.20
N ALA A 197 -3.09 -9.73 9.55
CA ALA A 197 -1.83 -9.99 8.86
C ALA A 197 -2.05 -10.48 7.41
N VAL A 198 -3.21 -11.07 7.12
CA VAL A 198 -3.62 -11.45 5.75
C VAL A 198 -3.79 -10.22 4.85
N ALA A 199 -3.98 -9.01 5.40
CA ALA A 199 -3.90 -7.75 4.65
C ALA A 199 -2.45 -7.45 4.26
N SER A 200 -1.82 -8.37 3.54
CA SER A 200 -0.39 -8.40 3.22
C SER A 200 0.11 -7.15 2.49
N GLY A 201 1.42 -6.91 2.57
CA GLY A 201 2.07 -5.83 1.83
C GLY A 201 1.72 -5.83 0.33
N PRO A 202 1.85 -6.97 -0.38
CA PRO A 202 1.47 -7.07 -1.78
C PRO A 202 -0.01 -6.73 -2.08
N LEU A 203 -0.95 -7.11 -1.22
CA LEU A 203 -2.35 -6.73 -1.37
C LEU A 203 -2.53 -5.22 -1.25
N ILE A 204 -1.98 -4.64 -0.20
CA ILE A 204 -2.06 -3.19 0.04
C ILE A 204 -1.42 -2.42 -1.11
N THR A 205 -0.27 -2.86 -1.61
CA THR A 205 0.39 -2.24 -2.77
C THR A 205 -0.53 -2.26 -3.99
N THR A 206 -1.13 -3.40 -4.32
CA THR A 206 -2.01 -3.52 -5.49
C THR A 206 -3.27 -2.67 -5.36
N VAL A 207 -3.87 -2.57 -4.17
CA VAL A 207 -5.01 -1.67 -3.93
C VAL A 207 -4.58 -0.21 -4.05
N ASN A 208 -3.41 0.14 -3.54
CA ASN A 208 -2.86 1.49 -3.65
C ASN A 208 -2.45 1.85 -5.08
N ASP A 209 -2.06 0.89 -5.91
CA ASP A 209 -1.84 1.12 -7.34
C ASP A 209 -3.13 1.59 -8.01
N LEU A 210 -4.28 0.98 -7.67
CA LEU A 210 -5.58 1.45 -8.17
C LEU A 210 -5.87 2.89 -7.72
N VAL A 211 -5.65 3.20 -6.44
CA VAL A 211 -5.81 4.57 -5.91
C VAL A 211 -4.90 5.54 -6.64
N ALA A 212 -3.64 5.19 -6.83
CA ALA A 212 -2.64 6.01 -7.48
C ALA A 212 -2.98 6.29 -8.96
N VAL A 213 -3.40 5.26 -9.70
CA VAL A 213 -3.82 5.37 -11.11
C VAL A 213 -5.01 6.31 -11.26
N VAL A 214 -6.07 6.08 -10.47
CA VAL A 214 -7.27 6.92 -10.53
C VAL A 214 -6.97 8.36 -10.15
N THR A 215 -6.19 8.57 -9.09
CA THR A 215 -5.81 9.91 -8.62
C THR A 215 -4.94 10.62 -9.65
N TYR A 216 -3.92 9.94 -10.17
CA TYR A 216 -2.97 10.54 -11.10
C TYR A 216 -3.58 10.90 -12.44
N TYR A 217 -4.23 9.93 -13.08
CA TYR A 217 -4.83 10.18 -14.39
C TYR A 217 -6.10 11.03 -14.30
N GLY A 218 -6.85 10.90 -13.21
CA GLY A 218 -7.99 11.79 -12.94
C GLY A 218 -7.58 13.24 -12.77
N LEU A 219 -6.52 13.53 -12.00
CA LEU A 219 -5.96 14.88 -11.88
C LEU A 219 -5.34 15.36 -13.19
N SER A 220 -4.63 14.50 -13.91
CA SER A 220 -4.04 14.85 -15.20
C SER A 220 -5.12 15.25 -16.21
N TRP A 221 -6.23 14.51 -16.25
CA TRP A 221 -7.38 14.86 -17.08
C TRP A 221 -8.00 16.20 -16.68
N LEU A 222 -8.23 16.39 -15.38
CA LEU A 222 -8.91 17.59 -14.88
C LEU A 222 -8.04 18.84 -14.97
N LEU A 223 -6.78 18.76 -14.54
CA LEU A 223 -5.89 19.93 -14.47
C LEU A 223 -5.23 20.24 -15.81
N LEU A 224 -4.65 19.23 -16.47
CA LEU A 224 -3.84 19.47 -17.67
C LEU A 224 -4.69 19.56 -18.94
N LEU A 225 -5.70 18.70 -19.11
CA LEU A 225 -6.53 18.72 -20.32
C LEU A 225 -7.70 19.70 -20.22
N GLN A 226 -8.43 19.73 -19.10
CA GLN A 226 -9.63 20.60 -18.99
C GLN A 226 -9.29 22.02 -18.55
N ALA A 227 -8.49 22.20 -17.48
CA ALA A 227 -8.22 23.53 -16.94
C ALA A 227 -7.13 24.29 -17.75
N LEU A 228 -6.07 23.63 -18.17
CA LEU A 228 -4.92 24.24 -18.86
C LEU A 228 -4.92 24.00 -20.38
N HIS A 229 -5.86 23.20 -20.91
CA HIS A 229 -5.99 22.86 -22.33
C HIS A 229 -4.67 22.37 -22.98
N LEU A 230 -3.80 21.72 -22.19
CA LEU A 230 -2.56 21.13 -22.68
C LEU A 230 -2.87 19.85 -23.45
N GLY A 231 -2.37 19.73 -24.70
CA GLY A 231 -2.63 18.55 -25.55
C GLY A 231 -3.77 18.74 -26.58
N SER A 232 -4.22 19.96 -26.79
CA SER A 232 -5.06 20.36 -27.92
C SER A 232 -4.23 20.69 -29.15
#